data_020e67e442ff6c3b4c7328c624f70179
#
_entry.id   020e67e442ff6c3b4c7328c624f70179
#
_cell.length_a   1.000
_cell.length_b   1.000
_cell.length_c   1.000
_cell.angle_alpha   90.00
_cell.angle_beta   90.00
_cell.angle_gamma   90.00
#
_symmetry.space_group_name_H-M   'P 1'
#
loop_
_entity.id
_entity.type
_entity.pdbx_description
1 polymer ?
#
loop_
_entity_poly.entity_id
_entity_poly.type
_entity_poly.pdbx_seq_one_letter_code
_entity_poly.pdbx_strand_id
1 'polypeptide(L)'
;MKIIAYSYTNPLFETAPDPTTWGWEVDLMYHDLGDRQQLQQLLLDCQTQVVNYLLIRKLEELGDSVEEVCDRLNQLESFNIQIIPLDSDININPNSPSNNSPSKIDLLRLLNQIRQNQHSRKIRTAHARNRVKAIPPPGRAPYGYRRGKDRYTLDRSAAPVVKDFFENFLLFASLRGAVRHIQKKYGKKISVTTGRRWLTNPVYRGDLQYRNSEVISNTHLPIISREEAAQVERLLRRNRRMPPRTASAPHSLAGLLVCKECQSPMITAKVTTFRKEKEYLYLRPKSCSRKPKCKALNYQEVLGQTIEIICRDVPSAIAALEMPNMDGIKSKIKQDISDKQDILLQLPNLTENGILDQETAELRTYKIRTEIAQLQSQLNQLPPVNLLETAKAVSISQFWWDLSESERRFYLREFISRIEIIRQNLDWHLQVIFIF
;
A
#
# COMPACT_ATOMS: atom_id res chain seq x y z
N MET A 1 22.68 -24.96 40.47
CA MET A 1 22.41 -23.54 40.25
C MET A 1 21.17 -23.50 39.36
N LYS A 2 20.05 -22.95 39.86
CA LYS A 2 18.79 -22.96 39.14
C LYS A 2 18.54 -21.58 38.49
N ILE A 3 18.38 -21.57 37.16
CA ILE A 3 18.18 -20.38 36.36
C ILE A 3 16.80 -20.42 35.73
N ILE A 4 16.00 -19.42 35.98
CA ILE A 4 14.65 -19.30 35.42
C ILE A 4 14.59 -18.06 34.51
N ALA A 5 13.71 -18.09 33.50
CA ALA A 5 13.48 -16.96 32.63
C ALA A 5 12.02 -16.56 32.64
N TYR A 6 11.78 -15.26 32.60
CA TYR A 6 10.44 -14.72 32.45
C TYR A 6 10.36 -13.77 31.25
N SER A 7 9.30 -13.91 30.48
CA SER A 7 8.98 -12.97 29.40
C SER A 7 7.49 -12.67 29.34
N TYR A 8 7.18 -11.42 29.06
CA TYR A 8 5.83 -10.97 28.79
C TYR A 8 5.72 -10.46 27.35
N THR A 9 4.79 -11.01 26.60
CA THR A 9 4.55 -10.63 25.20
C THR A 9 3.11 -10.22 24.99
N ASN A 10 2.89 -9.11 24.28
CA ASN A 10 1.54 -8.75 23.88
C ASN A 10 1.26 -9.31 22.49
N PRO A 11 0.33 -10.28 22.33
CA PRO A 11 0.07 -10.98 21.07
C PRO A 11 -0.44 -10.06 19.94
N LEU A 12 -0.89 -8.85 20.25
CA LEU A 12 -1.42 -7.90 19.27
C LEU A 12 -0.33 -7.21 18.43
N PHE A 13 0.93 -7.15 18.94
CA PHE A 13 2.00 -6.41 18.26
C PHE A 13 3.42 -6.88 18.56
N GLU A 14 3.59 -7.91 19.39
CA GLU A 14 4.89 -8.50 19.72
C GLU A 14 4.90 -9.98 19.33
N THR A 15 6.05 -10.48 18.90
CA THR A 15 6.30 -11.90 18.69
C THR A 15 6.92 -12.50 19.94
N ALA A 16 6.62 -13.77 20.24
CA ALA A 16 7.26 -14.48 21.32
C ALA A 16 8.80 -14.47 21.13
N PRO A 17 9.58 -14.28 22.21
CA PRO A 17 11.02 -14.32 22.11
C PRO A 17 11.51 -15.70 21.70
N ASP A 18 12.55 -15.71 20.86
CA ASP A 18 13.24 -16.95 20.50
C ASP A 18 13.98 -17.48 21.76
N PRO A 19 13.97 -18.81 22.04
CA PRO A 19 14.75 -19.40 23.13
C PRO A 19 16.22 -19.03 23.12
N THR A 20 16.81 -18.80 21.95
CA THR A 20 18.21 -18.36 21.79
C THR A 20 18.50 -16.96 22.34
N THR A 21 17.46 -16.16 22.58
CA THR A 21 17.61 -14.77 23.05
C THR A 21 18.18 -14.67 24.47
N TRP A 22 18.05 -15.76 25.26
CA TRP A 22 18.46 -15.76 26.67
C TRP A 22 19.97 -15.89 26.86
N GLY A 23 20.71 -16.47 25.91
CA GLY A 23 22.18 -16.61 25.96
C GLY A 23 22.72 -17.55 27.05
N TRP A 24 21.83 -18.13 27.87
CA TRP A 24 22.13 -19.05 28.98
C TRP A 24 21.23 -20.28 28.86
N GLU A 25 21.67 -21.41 29.43
CA GLU A 25 20.80 -22.55 29.64
C GLU A 25 19.81 -22.23 30.76
N VAL A 26 18.52 -22.24 30.41
CA VAL A 26 17.42 -21.91 31.32
C VAL A 26 16.73 -23.21 31.75
N ASP A 27 16.63 -23.43 33.06
CA ASP A 27 15.99 -24.64 33.62
C ASP A 27 14.46 -24.61 33.47
N LEU A 28 13.86 -23.43 33.60
CA LEU A 28 12.41 -23.24 33.50
C LEU A 28 12.08 -21.88 32.91
N MET A 29 11.14 -21.83 31.97
CA MET A 29 10.71 -20.62 31.30
C MET A 29 9.22 -20.34 31.58
N TYR A 30 8.93 -19.14 32.07
CA TYR A 30 7.59 -18.62 32.26
C TYR A 30 7.31 -17.57 31.17
N HIS A 31 6.23 -17.79 30.43
CA HIS A 31 5.86 -16.90 29.33
C HIS A 31 4.41 -16.48 29.42
N ASP A 32 4.16 -15.20 29.62
CA ASP A 32 2.83 -14.60 29.61
C ASP A 32 2.48 -14.01 28.23
N LEU A 33 1.27 -14.30 27.76
CA LEU A 33 0.69 -13.82 26.53
C LEU A 33 -0.51 -12.90 26.82
N GLY A 34 -0.23 -11.66 27.20
CA GLY A 34 -1.28 -10.65 27.43
C GLY A 34 -1.87 -10.59 28.82
N ASP A 35 -1.82 -11.66 29.59
CA ASP A 35 -2.14 -11.75 31.01
C ASP A 35 -0.84 -11.86 31.84
N ARG A 36 -0.96 -12.13 33.15
CA ARG A 36 0.18 -12.28 34.05
C ARG A 36 0.05 -13.52 34.97
N GLN A 37 -0.57 -14.57 34.49
CA GLN A 37 -0.78 -15.80 35.23
C GLN A 37 0.53 -16.55 35.49
N GLN A 38 1.39 -16.61 34.47
CA GLN A 38 2.70 -17.24 34.59
C GLN A 38 3.64 -16.47 35.52
N LEU A 39 3.53 -15.14 35.59
CA LEU A 39 4.27 -14.36 36.57
C LEU A 39 3.83 -14.65 37.99
N GLN A 40 2.52 -14.83 38.23
CA GLN A 40 2.03 -15.23 39.55
C GLN A 40 2.51 -16.62 39.92
N GLN A 41 2.49 -17.57 38.98
CA GLN A 41 3.01 -18.91 39.20
C GLN A 41 4.52 -18.88 39.50
N LEU A 42 5.29 -18.09 38.75
CA LEU A 42 6.73 -17.90 39.02
C LEU A 42 6.97 -17.43 40.47
N LEU A 43 6.21 -16.45 40.94
CA LEU A 43 6.36 -15.93 42.32
C LEU A 43 6.03 -16.98 43.37
N LEU A 44 5.03 -17.84 43.12
CA LEU A 44 4.68 -18.96 44.03
C LEU A 44 5.78 -20.04 44.02
N ASP A 45 6.29 -20.37 42.84
CA ASP A 45 7.36 -21.36 42.71
C ASP A 45 8.67 -20.89 43.36
N CYS A 46 8.98 -19.59 43.29
CA CYS A 46 10.10 -18.98 43.99
C CYS A 46 10.00 -19.02 45.51
N GLN A 47 8.79 -19.13 46.07
CA GLN A 47 8.60 -19.33 47.52
C GLN A 47 8.90 -20.77 47.98
N THR A 48 8.66 -21.73 47.09
CA THR A 48 8.76 -23.15 47.41
C THR A 48 10.08 -23.79 46.98
N GLN A 49 10.75 -23.21 45.97
CA GLN A 49 11.97 -23.75 45.37
C GLN A 49 13.12 -22.74 45.44
N VAL A 50 14.35 -23.22 45.67
CA VAL A 50 15.52 -22.35 45.65
C VAL A 50 15.88 -22.01 44.19
N VAL A 51 15.68 -20.76 43.82
CA VAL A 51 16.06 -20.19 42.54
C VAL A 51 17.21 -19.22 42.72
N ASN A 52 18.26 -19.31 41.92
CA ASN A 52 19.44 -18.44 42.03
C ASN A 52 19.36 -17.20 41.13
N TYR A 53 18.91 -17.38 39.89
CA TYR A 53 18.86 -16.32 38.89
C TYR A 53 17.53 -16.26 38.17
N LEU A 54 17.02 -15.03 37.99
CA LEU A 54 15.88 -14.73 37.12
C LEU A 54 16.36 -13.87 35.93
N LEU A 55 16.27 -14.43 34.73
CA LEU A 55 16.51 -13.72 33.49
C LEU A 55 15.22 -13.05 33.02
N ILE A 56 15.29 -11.76 32.72
CA ILE A 56 14.20 -10.99 32.13
C ILE A 56 14.74 -10.15 30.98
N ARG A 57 13.97 -9.87 29.95
CA ARG A 57 14.41 -8.98 28.90
C ARG A 57 14.48 -7.54 29.40
N LYS A 58 13.40 -7.09 30.01
CA LYS A 58 13.23 -5.71 30.50
C LYS A 58 12.51 -5.68 31.83
N LEU A 59 12.89 -4.77 32.71
CA LEU A 59 12.29 -4.62 34.04
C LEU A 59 10.78 -4.30 33.97
N GLU A 60 10.33 -3.56 32.96
CA GLU A 60 8.91 -3.24 32.76
C GLU A 60 8.02 -4.46 32.47
N GLU A 61 8.61 -5.63 32.18
CA GLU A 61 7.84 -6.87 32.00
C GLU A 61 7.25 -7.38 33.30
N LEU A 62 7.82 -7.00 34.44
CA LEU A 62 7.37 -7.42 35.77
C LEU A 62 6.08 -6.73 36.22
N GLY A 63 5.65 -5.60 35.66
CA GLY A 63 4.45 -4.89 36.10
C GLY A 63 3.90 -3.91 35.08
N ASP A 64 2.63 -3.50 35.28
CA ASP A 64 1.95 -2.52 34.43
C ASP A 64 2.06 -1.09 34.93
N SER A 65 2.59 -0.92 36.16
CA SER A 65 2.96 0.36 36.77
C SER A 65 4.37 0.29 37.35
N VAL A 66 4.98 1.46 37.57
CA VAL A 66 6.31 1.54 38.22
C VAL A 66 6.25 0.96 39.63
N GLU A 67 5.15 1.22 40.34
CA GLU A 67 4.90 0.69 41.68
C GLU A 67 4.90 -0.83 41.71
N GLU A 68 4.13 -1.47 40.84
CA GLU A 68 4.11 -2.92 40.72
C GLU A 68 5.48 -3.52 40.36
N VAL A 69 6.25 -2.86 39.49
CA VAL A 69 7.61 -3.32 39.16
C VAL A 69 8.50 -3.28 40.40
N CYS A 70 8.46 -2.18 41.20
CA CYS A 70 9.21 -2.04 42.43
C CYS A 70 8.81 -3.06 43.47
N ASP A 71 7.50 -3.28 43.67
CA ASP A 71 7.00 -4.26 44.65
C ASP A 71 7.46 -5.68 44.31
N ARG A 72 7.44 -6.04 43.02
CA ARG A 72 7.90 -7.36 42.59
C ARG A 72 9.41 -7.52 42.62
N LEU A 73 10.17 -6.46 42.34
CA LEU A 73 11.62 -6.46 42.55
C LEU A 73 11.94 -6.70 44.02
N ASN A 74 11.30 -5.96 44.96
CA ASN A 74 11.48 -6.14 46.38
C ASN A 74 11.09 -7.56 46.84
N GLN A 75 10.00 -8.11 46.31
CA GLN A 75 9.58 -9.47 46.62
C GLN A 75 10.60 -10.51 46.15
N LEU A 76 11.10 -10.39 44.95
CA LEU A 76 12.14 -11.30 44.40
C LEU A 76 13.46 -11.18 45.13
N GLU A 77 13.86 -9.97 45.54
CA GLU A 77 15.05 -9.74 46.39
C GLU A 77 14.88 -10.39 47.76
N SER A 78 13.68 -10.36 48.34
CA SER A 78 13.41 -11.04 49.63
C SER A 78 13.58 -12.55 49.56
N PHE A 79 13.47 -13.15 48.37
CA PHE A 79 13.76 -14.58 48.12
C PHE A 79 15.23 -14.84 47.78
N ASN A 80 16.14 -13.84 47.86
CA ASN A 80 17.55 -13.92 47.50
C ASN A 80 17.79 -14.31 46.03
N ILE A 81 16.87 -13.93 45.11
CA ILE A 81 16.97 -14.19 43.67
C ILE A 81 17.68 -13.03 43.01
N GLN A 82 18.73 -13.35 42.24
CA GLN A 82 19.45 -12.34 41.46
C GLN A 82 18.76 -12.12 40.15
N ILE A 83 18.33 -10.87 39.88
CA ILE A 83 17.61 -10.50 38.66
C ILE A 83 18.64 -9.97 37.61
N ILE A 84 18.60 -10.55 36.41
CA ILE A 84 19.48 -10.16 35.29
C ILE A 84 18.60 -9.67 34.12
N PRO A 85 18.46 -8.36 33.94
CA PRO A 85 17.83 -7.78 32.75
C PRO A 85 18.80 -7.83 31.55
N LEU A 86 18.35 -8.39 30.41
CA LEU A 86 19.20 -8.55 29.24
C LEU A 86 19.35 -7.26 28.40
N ASP A 87 18.30 -6.44 28.36
CA ASP A 87 18.24 -5.22 27.53
C ASP A 87 18.57 -3.93 28.33
N SER A 88 19.17 -4.03 29.51
CA SER A 88 19.55 -2.85 30.30
C SER A 88 21.05 -2.76 30.48
N ASP A 89 21.62 -1.58 30.21
CA ASP A 89 23.03 -1.26 30.47
C ASP A 89 23.35 -1.08 31.96
N ILE A 90 22.34 -1.22 32.84
CA ILE A 90 22.49 -0.96 34.29
C ILE A 90 22.50 -2.31 35.01
N ASN A 91 23.67 -2.70 35.50
CA ASN A 91 23.79 -3.82 36.43
C ASN A 91 23.16 -3.44 37.80
N ILE A 92 21.99 -4.02 38.09
CA ILE A 92 21.28 -3.87 39.38
C ILE A 92 21.77 -4.92 40.36
N ASN A 93 23.05 -5.19 40.43
CA ASN A 93 23.59 -6.17 41.40
C ASN A 93 24.10 -5.45 42.65
N PRO A 94 23.41 -5.52 43.80
CA PRO A 94 23.90 -4.96 45.05
C PRO A 94 25.18 -5.68 45.53
N ASN A 95 25.47 -6.90 45.08
CA ASN A 95 26.59 -7.72 45.49
C ASN A 95 27.79 -7.73 44.45
N SER A 96 27.79 -6.83 43.47
CA SER A 96 28.94 -6.68 42.59
C SER A 96 30.09 -6.08 43.37
N PRO A 97 31.33 -6.67 43.28
CA PRO A 97 32.49 -6.15 44.00
C PRO A 97 33.04 -4.83 43.46
N SER A 98 32.42 -4.26 42.44
CA SER A 98 32.70 -2.91 41.98
C SER A 98 31.98 -1.90 42.86
N ASN A 99 32.72 -1.09 43.62
CA ASN A 99 32.31 -0.06 44.59
C ASN A 99 31.43 1.08 44.07
N ASN A 100 30.55 0.85 43.12
CA ASN A 100 29.59 1.84 42.62
C ASN A 100 28.17 1.37 42.94
N SER A 101 27.69 1.67 44.16
CA SER A 101 26.24 1.74 44.41
C SER A 101 25.63 2.68 43.39
N PRO A 102 24.48 2.30 42.73
CA PRO A 102 23.85 3.12 41.71
C PRO A 102 23.58 4.51 42.25
N SER A 103 24.04 5.54 41.59
CA SER A 103 23.81 6.92 41.96
C SER A 103 22.29 7.18 42.01
N LYS A 104 21.82 8.07 42.95
CA LYS A 104 20.41 8.54 42.91
C LYS A 104 19.96 8.97 41.52
N ILE A 105 20.87 9.53 40.73
CA ILE A 105 20.61 9.97 39.35
C ILE A 105 20.35 8.76 38.46
N ASP A 106 21.08 7.67 38.62
CA ASP A 106 20.90 6.46 37.80
C ASP A 106 19.60 5.74 38.12
N LEU A 107 19.22 5.70 39.39
CA LEU A 107 17.91 5.19 39.84
C LEU A 107 16.75 6.02 39.27
N LEU A 108 16.87 7.36 39.31
CA LEU A 108 15.85 8.24 38.72
C LEU A 108 15.76 8.09 37.21
N ARG A 109 16.88 7.90 36.52
CA ARG A 109 16.91 7.60 35.08
C ARG A 109 16.22 6.29 34.76
N LEU A 110 16.49 5.24 35.51
CA LEU A 110 15.89 3.93 35.36
C LEU A 110 14.35 3.99 35.56
N LEU A 111 13.89 4.62 36.63
CA LEU A 111 12.46 4.80 36.90
C LEU A 111 11.75 5.59 35.78
N ASN A 112 12.39 6.65 35.29
CA ASN A 112 11.87 7.44 34.16
C ASN A 112 11.85 6.60 32.88
N GLN A 113 12.83 5.77 32.62
CA GLN A 113 12.88 4.88 31.47
C GLN A 113 11.77 3.83 31.53
N ILE A 114 11.59 3.16 32.67
CA ILE A 114 10.48 2.21 32.90
C ILE A 114 9.15 2.90 32.63
N ARG A 115 8.94 4.09 33.21
CA ARG A 115 7.71 4.88 33.01
C ARG A 115 7.44 5.23 31.55
N GLN A 116 8.47 5.66 30.81
CA GLN A 116 8.35 5.98 29.39
C GLN A 116 8.05 4.74 28.55
N ASN A 117 8.70 3.62 28.84
CA ASN A 117 8.48 2.36 28.15
C ASN A 117 7.07 1.81 28.38
N GLN A 118 6.59 1.83 29.65
CA GLN A 118 5.22 1.45 29.99
C GLN A 118 4.19 2.35 29.30
N HIS A 119 4.42 3.67 29.28
CA HIS A 119 3.55 4.62 28.58
C HIS A 119 3.51 4.33 27.07
N SER A 120 4.67 4.13 26.45
CA SER A 120 4.78 3.73 25.05
C SER A 120 4.05 2.42 24.77
N ARG A 121 4.16 1.44 25.66
CA ARG A 121 3.49 0.15 25.54
C ARG A 121 1.97 0.30 25.64
N LYS A 122 1.44 1.05 26.60
CA LYS A 122 0.01 1.35 26.70
C LYS A 122 -0.54 1.99 25.43
N ILE A 123 0.19 2.96 24.85
CA ILE A 123 -0.18 3.59 23.57
C ILE A 123 -0.18 2.57 22.44
N ARG A 124 0.84 1.72 22.32
CA ARG A 124 0.91 0.67 21.29
C ARG A 124 -0.23 -0.33 21.42
N THR A 125 -0.54 -0.77 22.62
CA THR A 125 -1.67 -1.66 22.91
C THR A 125 -3.00 -1.03 22.47
N ALA A 126 -3.24 0.24 22.84
CA ALA A 126 -4.44 0.97 22.43
C ALA A 126 -4.54 1.10 20.90
N HIS A 127 -3.43 1.40 20.23
CA HIS A 127 -3.40 1.45 18.77
C HIS A 127 -3.62 0.07 18.12
N ALA A 128 -3.08 -1.00 18.71
CA ALA A 128 -3.29 -2.36 18.23
C ALA A 128 -4.75 -2.78 18.37
N ARG A 129 -5.38 -2.53 19.54
CA ARG A 129 -6.82 -2.76 19.76
C ARG A 129 -7.69 -1.98 18.77
N ASN A 130 -7.40 -0.70 18.55
CA ASN A 130 -8.12 0.11 17.56
C ASN A 130 -7.96 -0.43 16.14
N ARG A 131 -6.79 -0.98 15.80
CA ARG A 131 -6.53 -1.62 14.50
C ARG A 131 -7.36 -2.90 14.35
N VAL A 132 -7.38 -3.77 15.35
CA VAL A 132 -8.21 -4.98 15.34
C VAL A 132 -9.69 -4.64 15.15
N LYS A 133 -10.19 -3.61 15.83
CA LYS A 133 -11.57 -3.10 15.69
C LYS A 133 -11.80 -2.30 14.41
N ALA A 134 -10.79 -2.11 13.58
CA ALA A 134 -10.83 -1.30 12.36
C ALA A 134 -11.31 0.15 12.58
N ILE A 135 -11.00 0.72 13.76
CA ILE A 135 -11.35 2.12 14.10
C ILE A 135 -10.40 3.06 13.35
N PRO A 136 -10.89 4.13 12.71
CA PRO A 136 -10.05 5.08 12.00
C PRO A 136 -8.89 5.61 12.85
N PRO A 137 -7.66 5.69 12.30
CA PRO A 137 -6.50 6.19 13.02
C PRO A 137 -6.73 7.62 13.51
N PRO A 138 -6.07 8.05 14.61
CA PRO A 138 -6.23 9.40 15.13
C PRO A 138 -5.83 10.46 14.10
N GLY A 139 -6.47 11.61 14.12
CA GLY A 139 -6.20 12.73 13.23
C GLY A 139 -7.40 13.13 12.37
N ARG A 140 -7.16 14.03 11.42
CA ARG A 140 -8.19 14.56 10.53
C ARG A 140 -8.59 13.51 9.49
N ALA A 141 -9.90 13.37 9.27
CA ALA A 141 -10.43 12.51 8.21
C ALA A 141 -9.92 12.94 6.81
N PRO A 142 -9.69 11.99 5.89
CA PRO A 142 -9.42 12.31 4.50
C PRO A 142 -10.55 13.14 3.88
N TYR A 143 -10.20 14.05 2.96
CA TYR A 143 -11.18 14.88 2.29
C TYR A 143 -12.22 14.01 1.55
N GLY A 144 -13.49 14.32 1.69
CA GLY A 144 -14.61 13.48 1.23
C GLY A 144 -15.24 12.64 2.34
N TYR A 145 -14.57 12.57 3.50
CA TYR A 145 -15.06 11.86 4.68
C TYR A 145 -15.07 12.75 5.92
N ARG A 146 -15.96 12.40 6.85
CA ARG A 146 -15.99 12.88 8.25
C ARG A 146 -15.64 11.74 9.18
N ARG A 147 -15.04 12.06 10.33
CA ARG A 147 -14.77 11.08 11.35
C ARG A 147 -16.04 10.78 12.15
N GLY A 148 -16.55 9.55 12.05
CA GLY A 148 -17.55 9.01 12.97
C GLY A 148 -16.89 8.45 14.23
N LYS A 149 -17.67 7.86 15.13
CA LYS A 149 -17.19 7.23 16.36
C LYS A 149 -16.28 6.04 16.04
N ASP A 150 -16.77 5.10 15.25
CA ASP A 150 -16.10 3.82 14.97
C ASP A 150 -15.64 3.67 13.51
N ARG A 151 -16.10 4.52 12.60
CA ARG A 151 -15.81 4.47 11.16
C ARG A 151 -15.86 5.83 10.50
N TYR A 152 -15.31 5.92 9.30
CA TYR A 152 -15.51 7.08 8.45
C TYR A 152 -16.93 7.11 7.90
N THR A 153 -17.51 8.31 7.83
CA THR A 153 -18.81 8.60 7.20
C THR A 153 -18.60 9.54 6.01
N LEU A 154 -19.40 9.40 4.97
CA LEU A 154 -19.30 10.25 3.78
C LEU A 154 -19.66 11.71 4.13
N ASP A 155 -18.83 12.64 3.68
CA ASP A 155 -19.17 14.05 3.68
C ASP A 155 -19.95 14.39 2.42
N ARG A 156 -21.25 14.69 2.57
CA ARG A 156 -22.15 14.95 1.45
C ARG A 156 -21.70 16.10 0.55
N SER A 157 -20.97 17.06 1.08
CA SER A 157 -20.47 18.22 0.32
C SER A 157 -19.14 17.95 -0.37
N ALA A 158 -18.25 17.15 0.26
CA ALA A 158 -16.90 16.93 -0.23
C ALA A 158 -16.73 15.62 -1.03
N ALA A 159 -17.55 14.59 -0.78
CA ALA A 159 -17.46 13.31 -1.49
C ALA A 159 -17.71 13.43 -3.00
N PRO A 160 -18.69 14.22 -3.51
CA PRO A 160 -18.87 14.41 -4.94
C PRO A 160 -17.66 15.03 -5.63
N VAL A 161 -16.95 15.93 -4.96
CA VAL A 161 -15.72 16.56 -5.49
C VAL A 161 -14.62 15.52 -5.70
N VAL A 162 -14.49 14.60 -4.73
CA VAL A 162 -13.52 13.51 -4.83
C VAL A 162 -13.92 12.55 -5.95
N LYS A 163 -15.19 12.19 -6.04
CA LYS A 163 -15.69 11.29 -7.09
C LYS A 163 -15.43 11.86 -8.49
N ASP A 164 -15.77 13.13 -8.73
CA ASP A 164 -15.52 13.80 -10.00
C ASP A 164 -14.01 13.91 -10.34
N PHE A 165 -13.15 14.05 -9.31
CA PHE A 165 -11.70 13.98 -9.51
C PHE A 165 -11.24 12.63 -10.03
N PHE A 166 -11.76 11.53 -9.49
CA PHE A 166 -11.45 10.18 -9.93
C PHE A 166 -12.00 9.91 -11.34
N GLU A 167 -13.24 10.27 -11.62
CA GLU A 167 -13.88 10.14 -12.93
C GLU A 167 -13.08 10.88 -14.00
N ASN A 168 -12.68 12.13 -13.74
CA ASN A 168 -11.86 12.90 -14.67
C ASN A 168 -10.47 12.28 -14.91
N PHE A 169 -9.88 11.71 -13.85
CA PHE A 169 -8.60 11.00 -13.99
C PHE A 169 -8.77 9.70 -14.79
N LEU A 170 -9.84 8.94 -14.57
CA LEU A 170 -10.15 7.72 -15.31
C LEU A 170 -10.36 8.00 -16.80
N LEU A 171 -11.06 9.09 -17.14
CA LEU A 171 -11.32 9.48 -18.53
C LEU A 171 -10.06 9.92 -19.27
N PHE A 172 -9.22 10.74 -18.65
CA PHE A 172 -8.11 11.40 -19.36
C PHE A 172 -6.72 10.91 -18.96
N ALA A 173 -6.60 10.07 -17.95
CA ALA A 173 -5.36 9.57 -17.35
C ALA A 173 -4.34 10.68 -16.99
N SER A 174 -4.80 11.91 -16.82
CA SER A 174 -3.99 13.10 -16.56
C SER A 174 -4.21 13.65 -15.15
N LEU A 175 -3.28 13.38 -14.23
CA LEU A 175 -3.35 13.89 -12.87
C LEU A 175 -3.39 15.44 -12.82
N ARG A 176 -2.58 16.12 -13.64
CA ARG A 176 -2.60 17.58 -13.73
C ARG A 176 -3.90 18.10 -14.35
N GLY A 177 -4.48 17.35 -15.27
CA GLY A 177 -5.79 17.64 -15.85
C GLY A 177 -6.88 17.59 -14.80
N ALA A 178 -6.96 16.48 -14.03
CA ALA A 178 -7.92 16.30 -12.96
C ALA A 178 -7.81 17.39 -11.85
N VAL A 179 -6.57 17.74 -11.45
CA VAL A 179 -6.35 18.83 -10.48
C VAL A 179 -6.90 20.17 -11.00
N ARG A 180 -6.63 20.52 -12.26
CA ARG A 180 -7.15 21.76 -12.88
C ARG A 180 -8.67 21.72 -13.04
N HIS A 181 -9.24 20.57 -13.37
CA HIS A 181 -10.67 20.38 -13.48
C HIS A 181 -11.37 20.70 -12.14
N ILE A 182 -10.90 20.12 -11.03
CA ILE A 182 -11.45 20.40 -9.70
C ILE A 182 -11.32 21.87 -9.31
N GLN A 183 -10.18 22.50 -9.62
CA GLN A 183 -10.00 23.91 -9.36
C GLN A 183 -10.99 24.78 -10.17
N LYS A 184 -11.22 24.44 -11.43
CA LYS A 184 -12.14 25.19 -12.33
C LYS A 184 -13.59 24.98 -11.92
N LYS A 185 -14.01 23.74 -11.62
CA LYS A 185 -15.42 23.39 -11.37
C LYS A 185 -15.87 23.73 -9.95
N TYR A 186 -15.01 23.50 -8.94
CA TYR A 186 -15.37 23.62 -7.53
C TYR A 186 -14.57 24.72 -6.78
N GLY A 187 -13.70 25.46 -7.45
CA GLY A 187 -12.82 26.43 -6.80
C GLY A 187 -11.78 25.81 -5.86
N LYS A 188 -11.72 24.48 -5.77
CA LYS A 188 -10.86 23.77 -4.82
C LYS A 188 -9.45 23.64 -5.35
N LYS A 189 -8.51 24.40 -4.76
CA LYS A 189 -7.08 24.27 -5.07
C LYS A 189 -6.46 23.12 -4.31
N ILE A 190 -5.89 22.17 -5.02
CA ILE A 190 -5.07 21.06 -4.49
C ILE A 190 -3.75 20.98 -5.25
N SER A 191 -2.70 20.52 -4.58
CA SER A 191 -1.43 20.24 -5.26
C SER A 191 -1.51 18.92 -6.05
N VAL A 192 -0.64 18.77 -7.04
CA VAL A 192 -0.51 17.51 -7.80
C VAL A 192 -0.13 16.36 -6.85
N THR A 193 0.68 16.63 -5.83
CA THR A 193 1.06 15.66 -4.80
C THR A 193 -0.17 15.21 -3.99
N THR A 194 -1.03 16.15 -3.59
CA THR A 194 -2.29 15.84 -2.90
C THR A 194 -3.22 15.02 -3.79
N GLY A 195 -3.37 15.40 -5.07
CA GLY A 195 -4.16 14.62 -6.01
C GLY A 195 -3.62 13.19 -6.20
N ARG A 196 -2.29 13.02 -6.23
CA ARG A 196 -1.68 11.68 -6.26
C ARG A 196 -1.99 10.88 -5.00
N ARG A 197 -1.93 11.52 -3.82
CA ARG A 197 -2.30 10.87 -2.55
C ARG A 197 -3.77 10.44 -2.54
N TRP A 198 -4.67 11.21 -3.13
CA TRP A 198 -6.06 10.79 -3.28
C TRP A 198 -6.15 9.51 -4.14
N LEU A 199 -5.52 9.49 -5.31
CA LEU A 199 -5.56 8.33 -6.22
C LEU A 199 -4.97 7.04 -5.61
N THR A 200 -4.06 7.15 -4.66
CA THR A 200 -3.37 5.98 -4.06
C THR A 200 -3.88 5.61 -2.68
N ASN A 201 -4.75 6.42 -2.06
CA ASN A 201 -5.22 6.14 -0.72
C ASN A 201 -6.39 5.13 -0.73
N PRO A 202 -6.22 3.95 -0.09
CA PRO A 202 -7.24 2.91 -0.06
C PRO A 202 -8.55 3.33 0.64
N VAL A 203 -8.55 4.38 1.43
CA VAL A 203 -9.75 4.93 2.10
C VAL A 203 -10.86 5.23 1.09
N TYR A 204 -10.55 5.70 -0.11
CA TYR A 204 -11.58 6.03 -1.10
C TYR A 204 -12.32 4.83 -1.67
N ARG A 205 -11.75 3.62 -1.59
CA ARG A 205 -12.39 2.35 -1.94
C ARG A 205 -12.99 1.60 -0.74
N GLY A 206 -13.08 2.26 0.44
CA GLY A 206 -13.69 1.70 1.65
C GLY A 206 -12.73 0.92 2.55
N ASP A 207 -11.43 0.99 2.34
CA ASP A 207 -10.42 0.28 3.11
C ASP A 207 -9.67 1.22 4.04
N LEU A 208 -9.24 0.73 5.21
CA LEU A 208 -8.34 1.46 6.11
C LEU A 208 -6.91 0.97 5.94
N GLN A 209 -5.97 1.89 5.91
CA GLN A 209 -4.54 1.59 5.95
C GLN A 209 -3.90 2.19 7.20
N TYR A 210 -3.18 1.38 7.94
CA TYR A 210 -2.38 1.80 9.09
C TYR A 210 -0.90 1.94 8.72
N ARG A 211 -0.09 2.51 9.64
CA ARG A 211 1.34 2.80 9.41
C ARG A 211 2.15 1.58 8.96
N ASN A 212 1.78 0.38 9.37
CA ASN A 212 2.45 -0.88 9.02
C ASN A 212 2.15 -1.36 7.59
N SER A 213 1.58 -0.52 6.73
CA SER A 213 1.14 -0.88 5.37
C SER A 213 0.02 -1.93 5.31
N GLU A 214 -0.47 -2.40 6.45
CA GLU A 214 -1.61 -3.31 6.52
C GLU A 214 -2.89 -2.60 6.08
N VAL A 215 -3.64 -3.24 5.21
CA VAL A 215 -4.91 -2.75 4.69
C VAL A 215 -6.03 -3.63 5.19
N ILE A 216 -7.02 -3.03 5.84
CA ILE A 216 -8.23 -3.71 6.31
C ILE A 216 -9.36 -3.35 5.35
N SER A 217 -9.93 -4.36 4.72
CA SER A 217 -10.98 -4.18 3.71
C SER A 217 -12.36 -3.92 4.34
N ASN A 218 -13.22 -3.21 3.58
CA ASN A 218 -14.65 -3.02 3.88
C ASN A 218 -14.93 -2.43 5.28
N THR A 219 -14.22 -1.35 5.64
CA THR A 219 -14.39 -0.71 6.95
C THR A 219 -15.44 0.41 6.93
N HIS A 220 -15.71 1.02 5.78
CA HIS A 220 -16.64 2.14 5.61
C HIS A 220 -17.16 2.22 4.16
N LEU A 221 -18.17 3.06 3.92
CA LEU A 221 -18.74 3.25 2.59
C LEU A 221 -17.73 3.88 1.64
N PRO A 222 -17.47 3.27 0.46
CA PRO A 222 -16.53 3.78 -0.51
C PRO A 222 -17.08 4.98 -1.29
N ILE A 223 -16.19 5.87 -1.77
CA ILE A 223 -16.52 6.93 -2.75
C ILE A 223 -16.37 6.40 -4.17
N ILE A 224 -15.44 5.48 -4.40
CA ILE A 224 -15.19 4.82 -5.69
C ILE A 224 -15.30 3.31 -5.55
N SER A 225 -15.66 2.63 -6.62
CA SER A 225 -15.70 1.18 -6.64
C SER A 225 -14.28 0.57 -6.62
N ARG A 226 -14.18 -0.73 -6.34
CA ARG A 226 -12.92 -1.46 -6.37
C ARG A 226 -12.36 -1.58 -7.78
N GLU A 227 -13.24 -1.72 -8.77
CA GLU A 227 -12.88 -1.74 -10.19
C GLU A 227 -12.28 -0.41 -10.62
N GLU A 228 -12.90 0.72 -10.25
CA GLU A 228 -12.38 2.06 -10.52
C GLU A 228 -11.00 2.26 -9.87
N ALA A 229 -10.84 1.84 -8.62
CA ALA A 229 -9.55 1.90 -7.92
C ALA A 229 -8.47 1.06 -8.62
N ALA A 230 -8.80 -0.15 -9.06
CA ALA A 230 -7.90 -1.02 -9.82
C ALA A 230 -7.50 -0.39 -11.16
N GLN A 231 -8.45 0.24 -11.86
CA GLN A 231 -8.19 0.95 -13.10
C GLN A 231 -7.28 2.16 -12.87
N VAL A 232 -7.48 2.92 -11.80
CA VAL A 232 -6.59 4.02 -11.40
C VAL A 232 -5.16 3.52 -11.16
N GLU A 233 -4.98 2.42 -10.46
CA GLU A 233 -3.65 1.83 -10.24
C GLU A 233 -2.96 1.42 -11.54
N ARG A 234 -3.69 0.81 -12.47
CA ARG A 234 -3.18 0.46 -13.81
C ARG A 234 -2.74 1.70 -14.57
N LEU A 235 -3.57 2.76 -14.58
CA LEU A 235 -3.25 4.02 -15.22
C LEU A 235 -2.02 4.72 -14.61
N LEU A 236 -1.89 4.69 -13.28
CA LEU A 236 -0.73 5.25 -12.59
C LEU A 236 0.56 4.47 -12.92
N ARG A 237 0.50 3.13 -12.97
CA ARG A 237 1.63 2.28 -13.38
C ARG A 237 2.05 2.56 -14.81
N ARG A 238 1.08 2.64 -15.73
CA ARG A 238 1.29 2.99 -17.15
C ARG A 238 1.96 4.36 -17.27
N ASN A 239 1.43 5.37 -16.59
CA ASN A 239 1.97 6.73 -16.66
C ASN A 239 3.40 6.86 -16.11
N ARG A 240 3.85 5.96 -15.21
CA ARG A 240 5.25 5.93 -14.73
C ARG A 240 6.26 5.51 -15.82
N ARG A 241 5.83 4.70 -16.78
CA ARG A 241 6.69 4.22 -17.89
C ARG A 241 6.85 5.26 -18.99
N MET A 242 6.00 6.28 -19.01
CA MET A 242 5.97 7.30 -20.05
C MET A 242 6.88 8.48 -19.74
N PRO A 243 7.45 9.15 -20.76
CA PRO A 243 8.22 10.36 -20.56
C PRO A 243 7.44 11.46 -19.82
N PRO A 244 8.10 12.33 -19.04
CA PRO A 244 7.43 13.41 -18.33
C PRO A 244 6.58 14.30 -19.24
N ARG A 245 5.45 14.80 -18.72
CA ARG A 245 4.50 15.72 -19.40
C ARG A 245 3.70 15.13 -20.55
N THR A 246 3.87 13.85 -20.90
CA THR A 246 3.12 13.23 -22.00
C THR A 246 1.68 12.88 -21.64
N ALA A 247 1.38 12.60 -20.36
CA ALA A 247 0.03 12.26 -19.90
C ALA A 247 -1.01 13.36 -20.17
N SER A 248 -0.61 14.63 -20.23
CA SER A 248 -1.49 15.77 -20.53
C SER A 248 -1.19 16.43 -21.87
N ALA A 249 -0.45 15.74 -22.77
CA ALA A 249 -0.16 16.27 -24.10
C ALA A 249 -1.43 16.33 -24.96
N PRO A 250 -1.57 17.33 -25.85
CA PRO A 250 -2.77 17.47 -26.66
C PRO A 250 -2.91 16.38 -27.74
N HIS A 251 -1.81 15.77 -28.17
CA HIS A 251 -1.77 14.83 -29.30
C HIS A 251 -1.65 13.38 -28.86
N SER A 252 -2.33 12.47 -29.56
CA SER A 252 -2.47 11.05 -29.16
C SER A 252 -1.16 10.27 -29.21
N LEU A 253 -0.28 10.53 -30.18
CA LEU A 253 1.02 9.87 -30.30
C LEU A 253 2.12 10.41 -29.38
N ALA A 254 1.81 11.41 -28.53
CA ALA A 254 2.81 12.03 -27.67
C ALA A 254 3.45 11.05 -26.68
N GLY A 255 4.76 10.91 -26.72
CA GLY A 255 5.56 10.05 -25.85
C GLY A 255 5.64 8.58 -26.26
N LEU A 256 4.99 8.18 -27.34
CA LEU A 256 5.06 6.82 -27.88
C LEU A 256 6.14 6.66 -28.96
N LEU A 257 6.45 7.73 -29.69
CA LEU A 257 7.31 7.70 -30.85
C LEU A 257 8.79 7.91 -30.53
N VAL A 258 9.63 7.06 -31.10
CA VAL A 258 11.10 7.13 -31.03
C VAL A 258 11.68 6.96 -32.44
N CYS A 259 12.66 7.78 -32.82
CA CYS A 259 13.40 7.57 -34.04
C CYS A 259 14.44 6.46 -33.83
N LYS A 260 14.38 5.37 -34.61
CA LYS A 260 15.30 4.23 -34.44
C LYS A 260 16.75 4.61 -34.71
N GLU A 261 16.98 5.55 -35.63
CA GLU A 261 18.32 5.92 -36.06
C GLU A 261 19.08 6.79 -35.09
N CYS A 262 18.43 7.80 -34.45
CA CYS A 262 19.09 8.69 -33.51
C CYS A 262 18.66 8.42 -32.05
N GLN A 263 17.80 7.40 -31.81
CA GLN A 263 17.25 7.01 -30.50
C GLN A 263 16.57 8.17 -29.75
N SER A 264 16.28 9.26 -30.45
CA SER A 264 15.64 10.43 -29.83
C SER A 264 14.12 10.28 -29.79
N PRO A 265 13.46 10.61 -28.67
CA PRO A 265 12.01 10.69 -28.64
C PRO A 265 11.50 11.78 -29.59
N MET A 266 10.40 11.48 -30.27
CA MET A 266 9.77 12.40 -31.19
C MET A 266 8.81 13.34 -30.45
N ILE A 267 8.79 14.60 -30.85
CA ILE A 267 7.88 15.62 -30.33
C ILE A 267 7.01 16.17 -31.47
N THR A 268 5.77 16.48 -31.17
CA THR A 268 4.86 17.14 -32.10
C THR A 268 5.18 18.63 -32.14
N ALA A 269 5.46 19.14 -33.32
CA ALA A 269 5.65 20.56 -33.59
C ALA A 269 4.49 21.06 -34.44
N LYS A 270 3.95 22.21 -34.09
CA LYS A 270 2.89 22.91 -34.81
C LYS A 270 3.51 23.98 -35.71
N VAL A 271 3.17 23.95 -36.97
CA VAL A 271 3.57 24.95 -37.94
C VAL A 271 2.31 25.61 -38.49
N THR A 272 2.25 26.92 -38.41
CA THR A 272 1.14 27.71 -38.97
C THR A 272 1.59 28.44 -40.21
N THR A 273 0.71 28.55 -41.20
CA THR A 273 0.96 29.42 -42.36
C THR A 273 1.05 30.89 -41.96
N PHE A 274 1.66 31.71 -42.80
CA PHE A 274 1.87 33.17 -42.57
C PHE A 274 0.57 33.89 -42.15
N ARG A 275 -0.58 33.53 -42.73
CA ARG A 275 -1.90 34.08 -42.40
C ARG A 275 -2.65 33.36 -41.28
N LYS A 276 -2.03 32.37 -40.59
CA LYS A 276 -2.63 31.52 -39.56
C LYS A 276 -3.92 30.75 -39.96
N GLU A 277 -4.19 30.64 -41.26
CA GLU A 277 -5.40 29.98 -41.80
C GLU A 277 -5.34 28.46 -41.73
N LYS A 278 -4.12 27.88 -41.82
CA LYS A 278 -3.91 26.43 -41.80
C LYS A 278 -2.83 26.07 -40.78
N GLU A 279 -3.11 25.03 -40.02
CA GLU A 279 -2.20 24.48 -39.03
C GLU A 279 -1.74 23.08 -39.47
N TYR A 280 -0.44 22.88 -39.52
CA TYR A 280 0.18 21.60 -39.85
C TYR A 280 0.92 21.06 -38.63
N LEU A 281 0.73 19.76 -38.34
CA LEU A 281 1.40 19.05 -37.27
C LEU A 281 2.51 18.17 -37.86
N TYR A 282 3.71 18.31 -37.32
CA TYR A 282 4.87 17.52 -37.67
C TYR A 282 5.48 16.84 -36.49
N LEU A 283 6.01 15.64 -36.68
CA LEU A 283 6.79 14.88 -35.73
C LEU A 283 8.28 15.08 -36.03
N ARG A 284 9.02 15.58 -35.05
CA ARG A 284 10.46 15.78 -35.17
C ARG A 284 11.19 15.20 -33.96
N PRO A 285 12.43 14.68 -34.10
CA PRO A 285 13.25 14.27 -32.99
C PRO A 285 13.53 15.45 -32.06
N LYS A 286 13.45 15.22 -30.75
CA LYS A 286 13.70 16.25 -29.72
C LYS A 286 15.16 16.69 -29.70
N SER A 287 16.08 15.73 -29.81
CA SER A 287 17.55 15.92 -29.76
C SER A 287 18.22 14.95 -30.69
N CYS A 288 18.30 15.34 -32.00
CA CYS A 288 18.97 14.52 -33.02
C CYS A 288 20.47 14.85 -33.03
N SER A 289 21.30 13.84 -32.81
CA SER A 289 22.78 13.95 -32.87
C SER A 289 23.36 13.72 -34.28
N ARG A 290 22.55 13.26 -35.22
CA ARG A 290 23.01 12.93 -36.58
C ARG A 290 23.26 14.18 -37.45
N LYS A 291 24.17 14.06 -38.39
CA LYS A 291 24.37 15.02 -39.48
C LYS A 291 24.30 14.26 -40.79
N PRO A 292 23.34 14.59 -41.69
CA PRO A 292 22.24 15.55 -41.54
C PRO A 292 21.21 15.10 -40.49
N LYS A 293 20.48 16.06 -39.88
CA LYS A 293 19.42 15.78 -38.91
C LYS A 293 18.28 15.00 -39.55
N CYS A 294 17.68 14.11 -38.79
CA CYS A 294 16.50 13.36 -39.23
C CYS A 294 15.35 14.31 -39.58
N LYS A 295 14.76 14.11 -40.75
CA LYS A 295 13.66 14.95 -41.28
C LYS A 295 12.40 14.83 -40.41
N ALA A 296 11.60 15.90 -40.38
CA ALA A 296 10.27 15.86 -39.76
C ALA A 296 9.31 15.03 -40.61
N LEU A 297 8.32 14.38 -39.98
CA LEU A 297 7.28 13.59 -40.63
C LEU A 297 5.91 14.22 -40.36
N ASN A 298 4.99 14.02 -41.31
CA ASN A 298 3.61 14.48 -41.12
C ASN A 298 2.92 13.68 -39.99
N TYR A 299 2.29 14.38 -39.06
CA TYR A 299 1.63 13.75 -37.94
C TYR A 299 0.46 12.85 -38.35
N GLN A 300 -0.35 13.30 -39.33
CA GLN A 300 -1.54 12.58 -39.78
C GLN A 300 -1.17 11.28 -40.51
N GLU A 301 -0.13 11.30 -41.31
CA GLU A 301 0.37 10.10 -42.00
C GLU A 301 0.88 9.05 -41.02
N VAL A 302 1.67 9.48 -40.02
CA VAL A 302 2.17 8.57 -38.97
C VAL A 302 1.00 8.04 -38.10
N LEU A 303 0.02 8.86 -37.79
CA LEU A 303 -1.17 8.43 -37.05
C LEU A 303 -1.98 7.40 -37.87
N GLY A 304 -2.24 7.66 -39.16
CA GLY A 304 -2.94 6.74 -40.04
C GLY A 304 -2.26 5.37 -40.12
N GLN A 305 -0.96 5.32 -40.39
CA GLN A 305 -0.20 4.07 -40.42
C GLN A 305 -0.19 3.36 -39.06
N THR A 306 -0.12 4.12 -37.95
CA THR A 306 -0.21 3.54 -36.58
C THR A 306 -1.55 2.84 -36.38
N ILE A 307 -2.64 3.47 -36.80
CA ILE A 307 -4.00 2.90 -36.67
C ILE A 307 -4.11 1.63 -37.56
N GLU A 308 -3.63 1.65 -38.78
CA GLU A 308 -3.63 0.50 -39.69
C GLU A 308 -2.90 -0.71 -39.08
N ILE A 309 -1.68 -0.46 -38.55
CA ILE A 309 -0.89 -1.51 -37.86
C ILE A 309 -1.63 -2.06 -36.65
N ILE A 310 -2.24 -1.21 -35.85
CA ILE A 310 -2.99 -1.65 -34.64
C ILE A 310 -4.19 -2.50 -35.05
N CYS A 311 -4.98 -2.05 -36.03
CA CYS A 311 -6.16 -2.78 -36.50
C CYS A 311 -5.79 -4.16 -37.06
N ARG A 312 -4.62 -4.30 -37.70
CA ARG A 312 -4.14 -5.55 -38.27
C ARG A 312 -3.51 -6.46 -37.21
N ASP A 313 -2.63 -5.93 -36.36
CA ASP A 313 -1.69 -6.73 -35.58
C ASP A 313 -2.17 -6.99 -34.11
N VAL A 314 -2.96 -6.09 -33.53
CA VAL A 314 -3.44 -6.28 -32.13
C VAL A 314 -4.32 -7.53 -31.94
N PRO A 315 -5.28 -7.85 -32.84
CA PRO A 315 -6.10 -9.05 -32.69
C PRO A 315 -5.23 -10.32 -32.73
N SER A 316 -4.26 -10.38 -33.67
CA SER A 316 -3.35 -11.52 -33.81
C SER A 316 -2.40 -11.63 -32.62
N ALA A 317 -1.86 -10.52 -32.13
CA ALA A 317 -0.96 -10.49 -30.99
C ALA A 317 -1.65 -10.92 -29.69
N ILE A 318 -2.91 -10.52 -29.49
CA ILE A 318 -3.71 -10.95 -28.31
C ILE A 318 -4.12 -12.43 -28.44
N ALA A 319 -4.44 -12.91 -29.64
CA ALA A 319 -4.75 -14.32 -29.88
C ALA A 319 -3.53 -15.22 -29.67
N ALA A 320 -2.32 -14.72 -30.00
CA ALA A 320 -1.06 -15.44 -29.80
C ALA A 320 -0.58 -15.43 -28.34
N LEU A 321 -1.13 -14.57 -27.49
CA LEU A 321 -0.93 -14.68 -26.06
C LEU A 321 -1.57 -15.99 -25.60
N GLU A 322 -0.76 -17.03 -25.39
CA GLU A 322 -1.12 -18.18 -24.55
C GLU A 322 -1.35 -17.64 -23.14
N MET A 323 -2.53 -17.08 -22.90
CA MET A 323 -2.94 -16.69 -21.55
C MET A 323 -3.11 -18.00 -20.77
N PRO A 324 -2.18 -18.37 -19.85
CA PRO A 324 -2.47 -19.46 -18.94
C PRO A 324 -3.84 -19.13 -18.34
N ASN A 325 -4.66 -20.13 -18.08
CA ASN A 325 -6.08 -20.03 -17.67
C ASN A 325 -6.35 -18.87 -16.68
N MET A 326 -6.25 -17.62 -17.18
CA MET A 326 -6.34 -16.38 -16.38
C MET A 326 -7.74 -16.23 -15.80
N ASP A 327 -8.75 -16.75 -16.54
CA ASP A 327 -10.13 -16.73 -16.06
C ASP A 327 -10.31 -17.72 -14.92
N GLY A 328 -9.65 -18.88 -14.97
CA GLY A 328 -9.62 -19.84 -13.86
C GLY A 328 -8.93 -19.26 -12.62
N ILE A 329 -7.80 -18.58 -12.78
CA ILE A 329 -7.10 -17.92 -11.65
C ILE A 329 -7.97 -16.82 -11.04
N LYS A 330 -8.59 -15.98 -11.87
CA LYS A 330 -9.50 -14.92 -11.41
C LYS A 330 -10.72 -15.48 -10.71
N SER A 331 -11.33 -16.53 -11.27
CA SER A 331 -12.50 -17.20 -10.68
C SER A 331 -12.14 -17.80 -9.32
N LYS A 332 -10.98 -18.44 -9.20
CA LYS A 332 -10.49 -18.98 -7.93
C LYS A 332 -10.30 -17.89 -6.88
N ILE A 333 -9.60 -16.79 -7.22
CA ILE A 333 -9.40 -15.68 -6.28
C ILE A 333 -10.74 -15.06 -5.87
N LYS A 334 -11.68 -14.91 -6.81
CA LYS A 334 -13.02 -14.39 -6.49
C LYS A 334 -13.78 -15.33 -5.57
N GLN A 335 -13.69 -16.64 -5.80
CA GLN A 335 -14.30 -17.64 -4.92
C GLN A 335 -13.69 -17.58 -3.51
N ASP A 336 -12.36 -17.55 -3.39
CA ASP A 336 -11.67 -17.42 -2.11
C ASP A 336 -12.10 -16.15 -1.35
N ILE A 337 -12.33 -15.04 -2.06
CA ILE A 337 -12.85 -13.79 -1.47
C ILE A 337 -14.29 -14.00 -0.98
N SER A 338 -15.15 -14.63 -1.78
CA SER A 338 -16.54 -14.91 -1.42
C SER A 338 -16.64 -15.79 -0.18
N ASP A 339 -15.89 -16.90 -0.15
CA ASP A 339 -15.87 -17.84 0.98
C ASP A 339 -15.46 -17.13 2.28
N LYS A 340 -14.44 -16.25 2.19
CA LYS A 340 -14.01 -15.43 3.34
C LYS A 340 -15.07 -14.40 3.77
N GLN A 341 -15.83 -13.84 2.83
CA GLN A 341 -16.95 -12.93 3.14
C GLN A 341 -18.08 -13.67 3.84
N ASP A 342 -18.38 -14.89 3.42
CA ASP A 342 -19.40 -15.75 4.06
C ASP A 342 -19.01 -16.10 5.50
N ILE A 343 -17.72 -16.39 5.75
CA ILE A 343 -17.21 -16.59 7.12
C ILE A 343 -17.40 -15.31 7.96
N LEU A 344 -17.10 -14.11 7.39
CA LEU A 344 -17.31 -12.85 8.11
C LEU A 344 -18.78 -12.61 8.49
N LEU A 345 -19.73 -13.06 7.68
CA LEU A 345 -21.17 -12.96 7.97
C LEU A 345 -21.61 -13.93 9.07
N GLN A 346 -20.92 -15.05 9.24
CA GLN A 346 -21.24 -16.05 10.27
C GLN A 346 -20.66 -15.71 11.65
N LEU A 347 -19.54 -14.96 11.72
CA LEU A 347 -18.87 -14.64 12.98
C LEU A 347 -19.76 -13.98 14.04
N PRO A 348 -20.64 -13.00 13.73
CA PRO A 348 -21.55 -12.40 14.70
C PRO A 348 -22.47 -13.45 15.37
N ASN A 349 -23.05 -14.34 14.57
CA ASN A 349 -23.97 -15.38 15.07
C ASN A 349 -23.24 -16.36 16.02
N LEU A 350 -21.97 -16.71 15.71
CA LEU A 350 -21.16 -17.56 16.58
C LEU A 350 -20.81 -16.88 17.91
N THR A 351 -20.67 -15.56 17.90
CA THR A 351 -20.43 -14.77 19.11
C THR A 351 -21.72 -14.66 19.95
N GLU A 352 -22.85 -14.38 19.32
CA GLU A 352 -24.16 -14.30 19.98
C GLU A 352 -24.57 -15.62 20.63
N ASN A 353 -24.24 -16.76 19.98
CA ASN A 353 -24.49 -18.10 20.51
C ASN A 353 -23.47 -18.57 21.56
N GLY A 354 -22.50 -17.72 21.94
CA GLY A 354 -21.50 -18.03 22.97
C GLY A 354 -20.46 -19.08 22.55
N ILE A 355 -20.38 -19.41 21.23
CA ILE A 355 -19.37 -20.36 20.70
C ILE A 355 -18.00 -19.71 20.58
N LEU A 356 -17.97 -18.42 20.28
CA LEU A 356 -16.75 -17.60 20.22
C LEU A 356 -16.84 -16.44 21.21
N ASP A 357 -15.76 -16.21 21.94
CA ASP A 357 -15.61 -15.00 22.73
C ASP A 357 -15.40 -13.75 21.86
N GLN A 358 -15.74 -12.59 22.40
CA GLN A 358 -15.70 -11.31 21.67
C GLN A 358 -14.31 -10.97 21.14
N GLU A 359 -13.25 -11.22 21.93
CA GLU A 359 -11.87 -10.89 21.50
C GLU A 359 -11.40 -11.78 20.35
N THR A 360 -11.67 -13.08 20.43
CA THR A 360 -11.34 -14.03 19.35
C THR A 360 -12.12 -13.71 18.07
N ALA A 361 -13.40 -13.34 18.18
CA ALA A 361 -14.21 -12.93 17.04
C ALA A 361 -13.65 -11.67 16.38
N GLU A 362 -13.24 -10.66 17.15
CA GLU A 362 -12.62 -9.42 16.65
C GLU A 362 -11.28 -9.70 15.95
N LEU A 363 -10.42 -10.52 16.54
CA LEU A 363 -9.14 -10.93 15.94
C LEU A 363 -9.34 -11.71 14.64
N ARG A 364 -10.29 -12.64 14.60
CA ARG A 364 -10.61 -13.42 13.43
C ARG A 364 -11.17 -12.56 12.31
N THR A 365 -12.08 -11.64 12.65
CA THR A 365 -12.59 -10.62 11.71
C THR A 365 -11.47 -9.79 11.11
N TYR A 366 -10.55 -9.31 11.91
CA TYR A 366 -9.38 -8.54 11.47
C TYR A 366 -8.52 -9.35 10.49
N LYS A 367 -8.16 -10.59 10.86
CA LYS A 367 -7.33 -11.47 10.02
C LYS A 367 -7.99 -11.73 8.66
N ILE A 368 -9.26 -12.12 8.65
CA ILE A 368 -9.99 -12.39 7.40
C ILE A 368 -10.09 -11.16 6.52
N ARG A 369 -10.38 -9.97 7.08
CA ARG A 369 -10.42 -8.71 6.31
C ARG A 369 -9.06 -8.35 5.71
N THR A 370 -7.97 -8.64 6.40
CA THR A 370 -6.62 -8.43 5.89
C THR A 370 -6.30 -9.39 4.75
N GLU A 371 -6.68 -10.66 4.87
CA GLU A 371 -6.53 -11.68 3.82
C GLU A 371 -7.36 -11.32 2.57
N ILE A 372 -8.60 -10.87 2.74
CA ILE A 372 -9.43 -10.35 1.63
C ILE A 372 -8.73 -9.18 0.93
N ALA A 373 -8.15 -8.23 1.68
CA ALA A 373 -7.44 -7.10 1.09
C ALA A 373 -6.22 -7.56 0.27
N GLN A 374 -5.50 -8.59 0.71
CA GLN A 374 -4.38 -9.18 -0.03
C GLN A 374 -4.86 -9.84 -1.33
N LEU A 375 -5.90 -10.69 -1.28
CA LEU A 375 -6.50 -11.32 -2.45
C LEU A 375 -7.02 -10.30 -3.46
N GLN A 376 -7.66 -9.23 -2.99
CA GLN A 376 -8.11 -8.13 -3.85
C GLN A 376 -6.94 -7.39 -4.49
N SER A 377 -5.82 -7.21 -3.77
CA SER A 377 -4.60 -6.63 -4.34
C SER A 377 -4.01 -7.51 -5.43
N GLN A 378 -4.02 -8.84 -5.26
CA GLN A 378 -3.59 -9.79 -6.29
C GLN A 378 -4.51 -9.72 -7.52
N LEU A 379 -5.83 -9.71 -7.31
CA LEU A 379 -6.81 -9.58 -8.40
C LEU A 379 -6.61 -8.30 -9.21
N ASN A 380 -6.30 -7.18 -8.55
CA ASN A 380 -6.05 -5.89 -9.21
C ASN A 380 -4.77 -5.86 -10.07
N GLN A 381 -3.82 -6.76 -9.78
CA GLN A 381 -2.59 -6.88 -10.58
C GLN A 381 -2.80 -7.66 -11.88
N LEU A 382 -3.84 -8.48 -11.94
CA LEU A 382 -4.17 -9.26 -13.12
C LEU A 382 -4.75 -8.36 -14.24
N PRO A 383 -4.53 -8.71 -15.52
CA PRO A 383 -5.12 -7.97 -16.65
C PRO A 383 -6.65 -7.92 -16.55
N PRO A 384 -7.31 -6.87 -17.06
CA PRO A 384 -8.76 -6.81 -17.10
C PRO A 384 -9.35 -7.97 -17.94
N VAL A 385 -10.57 -8.40 -17.62
CA VAL A 385 -11.25 -9.50 -18.30
C VAL A 385 -11.56 -9.18 -19.77
N ASN A 386 -11.74 -7.90 -20.09
CA ASN A 386 -12.26 -7.43 -21.39
C ASN A 386 -11.16 -7.13 -22.43
N LEU A 387 -9.96 -7.69 -22.32
CA LEU A 387 -8.91 -7.45 -23.34
C LEU A 387 -9.35 -7.93 -24.73
N LEU A 388 -10.02 -9.09 -24.83
CA LEU A 388 -10.53 -9.63 -26.11
C LEU A 388 -11.64 -8.76 -26.70
N GLU A 389 -12.60 -8.29 -25.88
CA GLU A 389 -13.67 -7.40 -26.36
C GLU A 389 -13.09 -6.04 -26.79
N THR A 390 -12.17 -5.49 -26.00
CA THR A 390 -11.48 -4.25 -26.37
C THR A 390 -10.66 -4.44 -27.63
N ALA A 391 -10.00 -5.59 -27.81
CA ALA A 391 -9.26 -5.93 -29.03
C ALA A 391 -10.16 -5.93 -30.28
N LYS A 392 -11.38 -6.49 -30.16
CA LYS A 392 -12.36 -6.45 -31.25
C LYS A 392 -12.77 -5.02 -31.61
N ALA A 393 -12.99 -4.16 -30.62
CA ALA A 393 -13.35 -2.77 -30.86
C ALA A 393 -12.21 -1.99 -31.54
N VAL A 394 -10.96 -2.16 -31.06
CA VAL A 394 -9.79 -1.45 -31.61
C VAL A 394 -9.33 -1.98 -32.97
N SER A 395 -9.83 -3.13 -33.42
CA SER A 395 -9.58 -3.64 -34.79
C SER A 395 -10.34 -2.89 -35.87
N ILE A 396 -11.31 -2.07 -35.50
CA ILE A 396 -12.15 -1.29 -36.43
C ILE A 396 -11.51 0.09 -36.65
N SER A 397 -11.10 0.42 -37.87
CA SER A 397 -10.46 1.70 -38.18
C SER A 397 -11.36 2.90 -37.85
N GLN A 398 -12.67 2.80 -38.08
CA GLN A 398 -13.65 3.87 -37.83
C GLN A 398 -13.66 4.25 -36.32
N PHE A 399 -13.55 3.26 -35.44
CA PHE A 399 -13.46 3.49 -33.99
C PHE A 399 -12.38 4.52 -33.63
N TRP A 400 -11.21 4.44 -34.27
CA TRP A 400 -10.09 5.35 -34.00
C TRP A 400 -10.34 6.76 -34.49
N TRP A 401 -11.03 6.91 -35.62
CA TRP A 401 -11.31 8.22 -36.20
C TRP A 401 -12.44 8.95 -35.44
N ASP A 402 -13.37 8.24 -34.87
CA ASP A 402 -14.45 8.79 -34.04
C ASP A 402 -13.98 9.29 -32.68
N LEU A 403 -12.83 8.81 -32.18
CA LEU A 403 -12.28 9.21 -30.90
C LEU A 403 -11.62 10.60 -30.98
N SER A 404 -11.78 11.38 -29.90
CA SER A 404 -10.97 12.58 -29.66
C SER A 404 -9.49 12.24 -29.44
N GLU A 405 -8.59 13.21 -29.64
CA GLU A 405 -7.14 13.02 -29.42
C GLU A 405 -6.81 12.50 -28.00
N SER A 406 -7.58 12.88 -26.98
CA SER A 406 -7.40 12.41 -25.60
C SER A 406 -7.84 10.98 -25.40
N GLU A 407 -8.95 10.56 -25.98
CA GLU A 407 -9.46 9.20 -25.94
C GLU A 407 -8.56 8.26 -26.76
N ARG A 408 -8.21 8.67 -27.97
CA ARG A 408 -7.27 7.95 -28.83
C ARG A 408 -5.94 7.72 -28.12
N ARG A 409 -5.40 8.74 -27.45
CA ARG A 409 -4.21 8.62 -26.61
C ARG A 409 -4.38 7.60 -25.47
N PHE A 410 -5.55 7.53 -24.87
CA PHE A 410 -5.84 6.55 -23.81
C PHE A 410 -5.70 5.12 -24.34
N TYR A 411 -6.38 4.81 -25.46
CA TYR A 411 -6.34 3.48 -26.06
C TYR A 411 -4.97 3.13 -26.66
N LEU A 412 -4.32 4.03 -27.38
CA LEU A 412 -2.97 3.78 -27.91
C LEU A 412 -1.99 3.34 -26.83
N ARG A 413 -2.07 3.94 -25.66
CA ARG A 413 -1.21 3.61 -24.52
C ARG A 413 -1.61 2.34 -23.78
N GLU A 414 -2.79 1.83 -24.00
CA GLU A 414 -3.21 0.54 -23.42
C GLU A 414 -2.52 -0.62 -24.13
N PHE A 415 -2.28 -0.49 -25.42
CA PHE A 415 -1.73 -1.56 -26.26
C PHE A 415 -0.26 -1.36 -26.64
N ILE A 416 0.20 -0.12 -26.75
CA ILE A 416 1.51 0.22 -27.30
C ILE A 416 2.50 0.61 -26.21
N SER A 417 3.65 -0.07 -26.19
CA SER A 417 4.81 0.29 -25.39
C SER A 417 5.57 1.46 -26.00
N ARG A 418 5.92 1.33 -27.27
CA ARG A 418 6.56 2.37 -28.09
C ARG A 418 6.37 2.11 -29.57
N ILE A 419 6.55 3.15 -30.39
CA ILE A 419 6.54 3.11 -31.85
C ILE A 419 7.91 3.56 -32.35
N GLU A 420 8.61 2.72 -33.07
CA GLU A 420 9.90 3.04 -33.67
C GLU A 420 9.72 3.47 -35.12
N ILE A 421 10.28 4.61 -35.46
CA ILE A 421 10.33 5.12 -36.85
C ILE A 421 11.64 4.67 -37.45
N ILE A 422 11.58 3.79 -38.45
CA ILE A 422 12.70 3.26 -39.20
C ILE A 422 12.74 3.97 -40.55
N ARG A 423 13.89 4.54 -40.91
CA ARG A 423 14.08 5.26 -42.18
C ARG A 423 14.96 4.45 -43.08
N GLN A 424 14.53 4.33 -44.35
CA GLN A 424 15.30 3.70 -45.40
C GLN A 424 15.38 4.69 -46.57
N ASN A 425 16.50 5.41 -46.69
CA ASN A 425 16.73 6.47 -47.69
C ASN A 425 15.68 7.59 -47.63
N LEU A 426 14.74 7.64 -48.54
CA LEU A 426 13.66 8.62 -48.61
C LEU A 426 12.37 8.14 -47.98
N ASP A 427 12.22 6.83 -47.81
CA ASP A 427 11.05 6.19 -47.24
C ASP A 427 11.19 5.95 -45.74
N TRP A 428 10.08 5.70 -45.09
CA TRP A 428 10.02 5.38 -43.67
C TRP A 428 8.88 4.39 -43.41
N HIS A 429 9.06 3.56 -42.40
CA HIS A 429 8.03 2.65 -41.90
C HIS A 429 8.01 2.64 -40.39
N LEU A 430 6.90 2.16 -39.85
CA LEU A 430 6.69 2.06 -38.38
C LEU A 430 6.85 0.63 -37.93
N GLN A 431 7.52 0.48 -36.79
CA GLN A 431 7.52 -0.75 -36.00
C GLN A 431 6.81 -0.45 -34.69
N VAL A 432 5.63 -1.03 -34.50
CA VAL A 432 4.85 -0.89 -33.27
C VAL A 432 5.25 -2.01 -32.33
N ILE A 433 5.64 -1.66 -31.10
CA ILE A 433 5.99 -2.60 -30.04
C ILE A 433 4.86 -2.57 -29.03
N PHE A 434 4.15 -3.70 -28.90
CA PHE A 434 3.05 -3.85 -27.98
C PHE A 434 3.52 -4.04 -26.53
N ILE A 435 2.63 -3.91 -25.55
CA ILE A 435 2.93 -4.05 -24.11
C ILE A 435 2.98 -5.53 -23.67
N PHE A 436 2.35 -6.39 -24.42
CA PHE A 436 2.25 -7.82 -24.21
C PHE A 436 3.10 -8.61 -25.18
#